data_208a602762fb2ca582882b113c78f9ba
#
_entry.id   208a602762fb2ca582882b113c78f9ba
#
_cell.length_a   1.000
_cell.length_b   1.000
_cell.length_c   1.000
_cell.angle_alpha   90.00
_cell.angle_beta   90.00
_cell.angle_gamma   90.00
#
_symmetry.space_group_name_H-M   'P 1'
#
loop_
_entity.id
_entity.type
_entity.pdbx_description
1 polymer ?
#
loop_
_entity_poly.entity_id
_entity_poly.type
_entity_poly.pdbx_seq_one_letter_code
_entity_poly.pdbx_strand_id
1 'polypeptide(L)'
;GERWSDVLAKSAQAALWGLLLAAVVVGLQWFLLRHSALPWHASWVTQAVVICLGVWLVSISRYYHVLGTDLGGADVAFQSIKGVRTGVLLGTLATLIMLPIAVTLGVMAGYFKGWVDDVVQYLYTTLSSIPGILLIAASVLLFQVYIDLHPDFFAVGLQKADARFIALCFILGVTSWSSLCRLLRAETLKISQLGY
;
A
#
# COMPACT_ATOMS: atom_id res chain seq x y z
N GLY A 1 41.01 -10.59 -7.55
CA GLY A 1 41.31 -9.59 -6.48
C GLY A 1 40.65 -8.22 -6.71
N GLU A 2 40.61 -7.73 -7.94
CA GLU A 2 40.14 -6.37 -8.27
C GLU A 2 38.65 -6.13 -8.02
N ARG A 3 37.79 -7.12 -8.19
CA ARG A 3 36.33 -6.98 -7.95
C ARG A 3 36.00 -6.72 -6.47
N TRP A 4 36.71 -7.35 -5.57
CA TRP A 4 36.45 -7.17 -4.13
C TRP A 4 36.93 -5.82 -3.61
N SER A 5 38.08 -5.33 -4.10
CA SER A 5 38.55 -3.99 -3.72
C SER A 5 37.65 -2.87 -4.24
N ASP A 6 37.06 -3.02 -5.42
CA ASP A 6 36.10 -2.06 -6.02
C ASP A 6 34.77 -2.05 -5.22
N VAL A 7 34.27 -3.24 -4.84
CA VAL A 7 33.07 -3.36 -3.98
C VAL A 7 33.30 -2.70 -2.63
N LEU A 8 34.45 -2.96 -2.00
CA LEU A 8 34.78 -2.38 -0.71
C LEU A 8 34.95 -0.87 -0.77
N ALA A 9 35.59 -0.33 -1.82
CA ALA A 9 35.74 1.10 -2.00
C ALA A 9 34.39 1.81 -2.20
N LYS A 10 33.51 1.27 -3.04
CA LYS A 10 32.18 1.81 -3.29
C LYS A 10 31.26 1.68 -2.08
N SER A 11 31.34 0.58 -1.33
CA SER A 11 30.58 0.40 -0.10
C SER A 11 31.03 1.37 1.00
N ALA A 12 32.33 1.62 1.15
CA ALA A 12 32.86 2.60 2.09
C ALA A 12 32.42 4.03 1.73
N GLN A 13 32.45 4.39 0.46
CA GLN A 13 31.96 5.68 -0.01
C GLN A 13 30.45 5.85 0.22
N ALA A 14 29.66 4.81 -0.02
CA ALA A 14 28.23 4.82 0.25
C ALA A 14 27.91 4.97 1.73
N ALA A 15 28.67 4.29 2.61
CA ALA A 15 28.53 4.40 4.06
C ALA A 15 28.86 5.83 4.55
N LEU A 16 29.91 6.47 4.00
CA LEU A 16 30.23 7.86 4.33
C LEU A 16 29.09 8.83 3.97
N TRP A 17 28.51 8.70 2.77
CA TRP A 17 27.35 9.51 2.39
C TRP A 17 26.13 9.24 3.26
N GLY A 18 25.89 7.99 3.64
CA GLY A 18 24.83 7.60 4.57
C GLY A 18 25.00 8.24 5.95
N LEU A 19 26.20 8.22 6.50
CA LEU A 19 26.53 8.86 7.79
C LEU A 19 26.37 10.38 7.75
N LEU A 20 26.82 11.03 6.67
CA LEU A 20 26.65 12.46 6.50
C LEU A 20 25.16 12.86 6.44
N LEU A 21 24.37 12.13 5.69
CA LEU A 21 22.94 12.38 5.55
C LEU A 21 22.18 12.12 6.85
N ALA A 22 22.53 11.04 7.55
CA ALA A 22 21.99 10.74 8.87
C ALA A 22 22.36 11.82 9.91
N ALA A 23 23.59 12.32 9.92
CA ALA A 23 24.02 13.39 10.80
C ALA A 23 23.27 14.69 10.55
N VAL A 24 23.01 15.04 9.28
CA VAL A 24 22.23 16.22 8.90
C VAL A 24 20.78 16.10 9.36
N VAL A 25 20.13 14.95 9.12
CA VAL A 25 18.72 14.73 9.49
C VAL A 25 18.56 14.73 11.02
N VAL A 26 19.41 14.00 11.73
CA VAL A 26 19.39 13.96 13.21
C VAL A 26 19.73 15.32 13.82
N GLY A 27 20.70 16.05 13.25
CA GLY A 27 21.06 17.38 13.68
C GLY A 27 19.92 18.39 13.48
N LEU A 28 19.23 18.33 12.34
CA LEU A 28 18.07 19.18 12.05
C LEU A 28 16.91 18.87 13.02
N GLN A 29 16.64 17.60 13.26
CA GLN A 29 15.60 17.19 14.23
C GLN A 29 15.97 17.64 15.66
N TRP A 30 17.23 17.50 16.07
CA TRP A 30 17.68 18.00 17.37
C TRP A 30 17.47 19.51 17.49
N PHE A 31 17.79 20.26 16.44
CA PHE A 31 17.62 21.71 16.43
C PHE A 31 16.13 22.11 16.53
N LEU A 32 15.26 21.43 15.78
CA LEU A 32 13.81 21.72 15.75
C LEU A 32 13.08 21.27 17.03
N LEU A 33 13.50 20.14 17.62
CA LEU A 33 12.76 19.46 18.69
C LEU A 33 13.43 19.52 20.07
N ARG A 34 14.52 20.28 20.20
CA ARG A 34 15.28 20.40 21.47
C ARG A 34 14.47 20.88 22.69
N HIS A 35 13.30 21.46 22.47
CA HIS A 35 12.39 21.92 23.51
C HIS A 35 11.27 20.91 23.86
N SER A 36 11.22 19.76 23.22
CA SER A 36 10.21 18.73 23.52
C SER A 36 10.68 17.77 24.62
N ALA A 37 9.77 17.39 25.51
CA ALA A 37 10.05 16.53 26.69
C ALA A 37 10.09 15.02 26.38
N LEU A 38 10.20 14.60 25.12
CA LEU A 38 10.13 13.20 24.70
C LEU A 38 11.52 12.53 24.70
N PRO A 39 11.65 11.24 25.05
CA PRO A 39 12.91 10.49 25.02
C PRO A 39 13.31 10.13 23.59
N TRP A 40 13.98 11.02 22.89
CA TRP A 40 14.30 10.91 21.47
C TRP A 40 15.50 10.02 21.14
N HIS A 41 16.29 9.60 22.14
CA HIS A 41 17.55 8.88 21.90
C HIS A 41 17.39 7.57 21.11
N ALA A 42 16.34 6.79 21.40
CA ALA A 42 16.10 5.53 20.67
C ALA A 42 15.66 5.78 19.22
N SER A 43 14.82 6.81 18.98
CA SER A 43 14.36 7.15 17.63
C SER A 43 15.48 7.68 16.73
N TRP A 44 16.47 8.40 17.27
CA TRP A 44 17.59 8.90 16.50
C TRP A 44 18.50 7.77 16.00
N VAL A 45 18.79 6.79 16.88
CA VAL A 45 19.58 5.63 16.50
C VAL A 45 18.90 4.82 15.41
N THR A 46 17.61 4.53 15.56
CA THR A 46 16.86 3.77 14.55
C THR A 46 16.79 4.50 13.21
N GLN A 47 16.56 5.81 13.22
CA GLN A 47 16.56 6.63 12.01
C GLN A 47 17.93 6.67 11.34
N ALA A 48 19.00 6.88 12.11
CA ALA A 48 20.34 6.89 11.56
C ALA A 48 20.70 5.55 10.90
N VAL A 49 20.35 4.42 11.53
CA VAL A 49 20.56 3.09 10.97
C VAL A 49 19.76 2.90 9.68
N VAL A 50 18.48 3.27 9.66
CA VAL A 50 17.62 3.14 8.47
C VAL A 50 18.13 4.01 7.32
N ILE A 51 18.54 5.25 7.58
CA ILE A 51 19.11 6.15 6.56
C ILE A 51 20.43 5.58 6.03
N CYS A 52 21.34 5.14 6.90
CA CYS A 52 22.62 4.57 6.48
C CYS A 52 22.42 3.32 5.63
N LEU A 53 21.55 2.39 6.05
CA LEU A 53 21.24 1.19 5.27
C LEU A 53 20.56 1.53 3.92
N GLY A 54 19.64 2.47 3.92
CA GLY A 54 18.96 2.91 2.71
C GLY A 54 19.91 3.53 1.69
N VAL A 55 20.77 4.46 2.12
CA VAL A 55 21.79 5.09 1.25
C VAL A 55 22.80 4.07 0.76
N TRP A 56 23.24 3.15 1.63
CA TRP A 56 24.16 2.07 1.24
C TRP A 56 23.55 1.15 0.17
N LEU A 57 22.33 0.69 0.37
CA LEU A 57 21.60 -0.15 -0.60
C LEU A 57 21.40 0.56 -1.93
N VAL A 58 20.94 1.81 -1.92
CA VAL A 58 20.73 2.61 -3.14
C VAL A 58 22.03 2.87 -3.89
N SER A 59 23.11 3.15 -3.16
CA SER A 59 24.40 3.41 -3.78
C SER A 59 25.00 2.17 -4.43
N ILE A 60 24.90 1.01 -3.77
CA ILE A 60 25.40 -0.26 -4.32
C ILE A 60 24.53 -0.75 -5.46
N SER A 61 23.20 -0.55 -5.40
CA SER A 61 22.28 -0.97 -6.47
C SER A 61 22.55 -0.29 -7.82
N ARG A 62 23.27 0.83 -7.83
CA ARG A 62 23.71 1.49 -9.08
C ARG A 62 24.81 0.74 -9.82
N TYR A 63 25.58 -0.08 -9.10
CA TYR A 63 26.76 -0.76 -9.64
C TYR A 63 26.61 -2.29 -9.66
N TYR A 64 25.78 -2.82 -8.77
CA TYR A 64 25.59 -4.26 -8.58
C TYR A 64 24.10 -4.56 -8.38
N HIS A 65 23.65 -5.68 -8.92
CA HIS A 65 22.30 -6.19 -8.66
C HIS A 65 22.24 -6.79 -7.24
N VAL A 66 21.96 -5.96 -6.23
CA VAL A 66 22.03 -6.32 -4.80
C VAL A 66 21.13 -7.51 -4.46
N LEU A 67 19.95 -7.61 -5.07
CA LEU A 67 19.00 -8.73 -4.90
C LEU A 67 19.04 -9.73 -6.07
N GLY A 68 20.07 -9.63 -6.93
CA GLY A 68 20.17 -10.47 -8.11
C GLY A 68 19.28 -10.01 -9.26
N THR A 69 19.23 -10.85 -10.30
CA THR A 69 18.40 -10.66 -11.48
C THR A 69 17.37 -11.78 -11.59
N ASP A 70 16.20 -11.46 -12.12
CA ASP A 70 15.16 -12.43 -12.47
C ASP A 70 15.59 -13.30 -13.66
N LEU A 71 14.85 -14.36 -13.96
CA LEU A 71 15.07 -15.24 -15.12
C LEU A 71 15.13 -14.46 -16.44
N GLY A 72 14.47 -13.31 -16.52
CA GLY A 72 14.52 -12.38 -17.65
C GLY A 72 15.71 -11.40 -17.65
N GLY A 73 16.64 -11.50 -16.68
CA GLY A 73 17.79 -10.59 -16.55
C GLY A 73 17.46 -9.21 -15.96
N ALA A 74 16.21 -8.98 -15.53
CA ALA A 74 15.80 -7.71 -14.93
C ALA A 74 16.18 -7.64 -13.45
N ASP A 75 16.59 -6.45 -12.97
CA ASP A 75 17.00 -6.21 -11.59
C ASP A 75 15.79 -6.34 -10.64
N VAL A 76 15.89 -7.28 -9.70
CA VAL A 76 14.83 -7.57 -8.72
C VAL A 76 14.62 -6.38 -7.77
N ALA A 77 15.68 -5.69 -7.36
CA ALA A 77 15.58 -4.51 -6.50
C ALA A 77 14.80 -3.38 -7.19
N PHE A 78 15.11 -3.10 -8.46
CA PHE A 78 14.42 -2.09 -9.25
C PHE A 78 12.94 -2.45 -9.47
N GLN A 79 12.64 -3.70 -9.80
CA GLN A 79 11.26 -4.16 -9.97
C GLN A 79 10.45 -4.05 -8.67
N SER A 80 11.07 -4.41 -7.52
CA SER A 80 10.42 -4.30 -6.21
C SER A 80 10.06 -2.85 -5.87
N ILE A 81 10.99 -1.91 -6.07
CA ILE A 81 10.73 -0.47 -5.85
C ILE A 81 9.64 0.05 -6.79
N LYS A 82 9.68 -0.35 -8.05
CA LYS A 82 8.64 0.00 -9.03
C LYS A 82 7.27 -0.58 -8.64
N GLY A 83 7.25 -1.80 -8.11
CA GLY A 83 6.06 -2.45 -7.58
C GLY A 83 5.42 -1.71 -6.40
N VAL A 84 6.22 -1.09 -5.52
CA VAL A 84 5.72 -0.27 -4.40
C VAL A 84 4.84 0.87 -4.91
N ARG A 85 5.27 1.58 -5.94
CA ARG A 85 4.48 2.68 -6.54
C ARG A 85 3.11 2.19 -7.01
N THR A 86 3.08 1.08 -7.72
CA THR A 86 1.83 0.49 -8.22
C THR A 86 0.96 0.00 -7.07
N GLY A 87 1.56 -0.63 -6.05
CA GLY A 87 0.85 -1.10 -4.85
C GLY A 87 0.23 0.04 -4.04
N VAL A 88 0.94 1.16 -3.85
CA VAL A 88 0.42 2.35 -3.17
C VAL A 88 -0.73 2.97 -3.96
N LEU A 89 -0.61 3.12 -5.27
CA LEU A 89 -1.69 3.64 -6.11
C LEU A 89 -2.94 2.73 -6.06
N LEU A 90 -2.75 1.42 -6.18
CA LEU A 90 -3.84 0.45 -6.11
C LEU A 90 -4.53 0.48 -4.74
N GLY A 91 -3.75 0.48 -3.66
CA GLY A 91 -4.31 0.55 -2.30
C GLY A 91 -5.05 1.85 -2.02
N THR A 92 -4.53 3.00 -2.44
CA THR A 92 -5.19 4.29 -2.24
C THR A 92 -6.48 4.41 -3.05
N LEU A 93 -6.47 4.03 -4.33
CA LEU A 93 -7.66 4.07 -5.17
C LEU A 93 -8.74 3.10 -4.69
N ALA A 94 -8.37 1.86 -4.34
CA ALA A 94 -9.31 0.89 -3.77
C ALA A 94 -9.93 1.41 -2.45
N THR A 95 -9.13 2.03 -1.58
CA THR A 95 -9.61 2.63 -0.32
C THR A 95 -10.56 3.80 -0.57
N LEU A 96 -10.28 4.66 -1.54
CA LEU A 96 -11.16 5.77 -1.90
C LEU A 96 -12.54 5.30 -2.40
N ILE A 97 -12.60 4.14 -3.07
CA ILE A 97 -13.87 3.53 -3.49
C ILE A 97 -14.58 2.84 -2.32
N MET A 98 -13.82 2.12 -1.48
CA MET A 98 -14.34 1.36 -0.34
C MET A 98 -14.92 2.27 0.74
N LEU A 99 -14.23 3.39 1.07
CA LEU A 99 -14.56 4.27 2.19
C LEU A 99 -16.00 4.83 2.14
N PRO A 100 -16.47 5.46 1.03
CA PRO A 100 -17.82 6.00 0.97
C PRO A 100 -18.88 4.92 1.22
N ILE A 101 -18.70 3.73 0.62
CA ILE A 101 -19.62 2.60 0.75
C ILE A 101 -19.67 2.11 2.20
N ALA A 102 -18.50 1.86 2.78
CA ALA A 102 -18.40 1.34 4.14
C ALA A 102 -18.91 2.33 5.19
N VAL A 103 -18.60 3.62 5.04
CA VAL A 103 -19.03 4.65 5.98
C VAL A 103 -20.54 4.87 5.91
N THR A 104 -21.08 5.04 4.71
CA THR A 104 -22.52 5.27 4.56
C THR A 104 -23.33 4.08 5.09
N LEU A 105 -23.02 2.87 4.64
CA LEU A 105 -23.77 1.69 5.06
C LEU A 105 -23.53 1.35 6.54
N GLY A 106 -22.30 1.48 7.05
CA GLY A 106 -21.99 1.19 8.44
C GLY A 106 -22.67 2.15 9.42
N VAL A 107 -22.63 3.45 9.13
CA VAL A 107 -23.30 4.46 9.94
C VAL A 107 -24.83 4.34 9.85
N MET A 108 -25.39 4.14 8.65
CA MET A 108 -26.83 3.92 8.47
C MET A 108 -27.33 2.71 9.27
N ALA A 109 -26.64 1.59 9.21
CA ALA A 109 -27.02 0.38 9.94
C ALA A 109 -26.98 0.60 11.47
N GLY A 110 -25.93 1.24 11.97
CA GLY A 110 -25.78 1.53 13.41
C GLY A 110 -26.75 2.57 13.94
N TYR A 111 -27.13 3.57 13.11
CA TYR A 111 -28.00 4.67 13.50
C TYR A 111 -29.50 4.32 13.42
N PHE A 112 -29.96 3.86 12.25
CA PHE A 112 -31.38 3.59 12.02
C PHE A 112 -31.87 2.31 12.69
N LYS A 113 -30.97 1.34 12.92
CA LYS A 113 -31.33 0.02 13.51
C LYS A 113 -32.46 -0.68 12.72
N GLY A 114 -33.03 -1.74 13.28
CA GLY A 114 -34.15 -2.46 12.69
C GLY A 114 -33.87 -2.99 11.28
N TRP A 115 -34.81 -2.85 10.37
CA TRP A 115 -34.72 -3.44 9.04
C TRP A 115 -33.55 -2.93 8.19
N VAL A 116 -33.11 -1.67 8.39
CA VAL A 116 -31.92 -1.14 7.69
C VAL A 116 -30.67 -1.89 8.11
N ASP A 117 -30.53 -2.15 9.41
CA ASP A 117 -29.46 -2.92 9.97
C ASP A 117 -29.48 -4.37 9.43
N ASP A 118 -30.67 -4.99 9.43
CA ASP A 118 -30.84 -6.37 8.94
C ASP A 118 -30.44 -6.51 7.46
N VAL A 119 -30.82 -5.56 6.60
CA VAL A 119 -30.45 -5.56 5.18
C VAL A 119 -28.94 -5.38 4.99
N VAL A 120 -28.33 -4.40 5.67
CA VAL A 120 -26.90 -4.17 5.56
C VAL A 120 -26.11 -5.38 6.09
N GLN A 121 -26.56 -5.97 7.19
CA GLN A 121 -25.97 -7.17 7.76
C GLN A 121 -26.08 -8.37 6.82
N TYR A 122 -27.24 -8.55 6.18
CA TYR A 122 -27.41 -9.58 5.16
C TYR A 122 -26.45 -9.39 3.99
N LEU A 123 -26.33 -8.17 3.47
CA LEU A 123 -25.43 -7.86 2.35
C LEU A 123 -23.96 -8.18 2.66
N TYR A 124 -23.42 -7.67 3.78
CA TYR A 124 -22.01 -7.93 4.09
C TYR A 124 -21.76 -9.39 4.49
N THR A 125 -22.74 -10.08 5.11
CA THR A 125 -22.60 -11.49 5.47
C THR A 125 -22.60 -12.37 4.22
N THR A 126 -23.49 -12.10 3.28
CA THR A 126 -23.56 -12.81 1.99
C THR A 126 -22.25 -12.60 1.20
N LEU A 127 -21.77 -11.36 1.11
CA LEU A 127 -20.52 -11.08 0.42
C LEU A 127 -19.31 -11.77 1.10
N SER A 128 -19.28 -11.78 2.43
CA SER A 128 -18.21 -12.41 3.22
C SER A 128 -18.26 -13.94 3.22
N SER A 129 -19.37 -14.55 2.82
CA SER A 129 -19.47 -16.02 2.70
C SER A 129 -18.71 -16.57 1.49
N ILE A 130 -18.42 -15.70 0.51
CA ILE A 130 -17.61 -16.07 -0.65
C ILE A 130 -16.14 -15.80 -0.31
N PRO A 131 -15.22 -16.75 -0.52
CA PRO A 131 -13.79 -16.47 -0.35
C PRO A 131 -13.34 -15.29 -1.23
N GLY A 132 -12.90 -14.19 -0.59
CA GLY A 132 -12.60 -12.92 -1.28
C GLY A 132 -11.62 -13.08 -2.46
N ILE A 133 -10.63 -13.96 -2.32
CA ILE A 133 -9.65 -14.24 -3.39
C ILE A 133 -10.35 -14.82 -4.64
N LEU A 134 -11.33 -15.71 -4.46
CA LEU A 134 -12.08 -16.28 -5.59
C LEU A 134 -12.99 -15.25 -6.24
N LEU A 135 -13.63 -14.40 -5.44
CA LEU A 135 -14.48 -13.32 -5.94
C LEU A 135 -13.67 -12.33 -6.79
N ILE A 136 -12.50 -11.91 -6.28
CA ILE A 136 -11.60 -11.01 -7.01
C ILE A 136 -11.10 -11.66 -8.30
N ALA A 137 -10.61 -12.91 -8.22
CA ALA A 137 -10.10 -13.63 -9.39
C ALA A 137 -11.19 -13.80 -10.48
N ALA A 138 -12.39 -14.20 -10.11
CA ALA A 138 -13.52 -14.34 -11.03
C ALA A 138 -13.89 -13.00 -11.69
N SER A 139 -13.95 -11.93 -10.90
CA SER A 139 -14.27 -10.59 -11.39
C SER A 139 -13.21 -10.07 -12.38
N VAL A 140 -11.93 -10.27 -12.08
CA VAL A 140 -10.82 -9.89 -12.97
C VAL A 140 -10.87 -10.68 -14.27
N LEU A 141 -11.12 -11.99 -14.22
CA LEU A 141 -11.25 -12.82 -15.42
C LEU A 141 -12.44 -12.39 -16.29
N LEU A 142 -13.61 -12.14 -15.69
CA LEU A 142 -14.78 -11.65 -16.41
C LEU A 142 -14.48 -10.32 -17.10
N PHE A 143 -13.81 -9.40 -16.42
CA PHE A 143 -13.45 -8.12 -16.99
C PHE A 143 -12.41 -8.26 -18.12
N GLN A 144 -11.48 -9.21 -18.00
CA GLN A 144 -10.52 -9.50 -19.06
C GLN A 144 -11.22 -10.03 -20.32
N VAL A 145 -12.14 -10.98 -20.15
CA VAL A 145 -12.96 -11.48 -21.28
C VAL A 145 -13.77 -10.35 -21.91
N TYR A 146 -14.33 -9.44 -21.10
CA TYR A 146 -15.06 -8.29 -21.61
C TYR A 146 -14.18 -7.37 -22.48
N ILE A 147 -12.95 -7.06 -22.04
CA ILE A 147 -11.98 -6.28 -22.84
C ILE A 147 -11.66 -6.97 -24.17
N ASP A 148 -11.46 -8.28 -24.12
CA ASP A 148 -11.05 -9.06 -25.31
C ASP A 148 -12.21 -9.18 -26.34
N LEU A 149 -13.46 -9.16 -25.87
CA LEU A 149 -14.65 -9.16 -26.71
C LEU A 149 -15.00 -7.79 -27.33
N HIS A 150 -14.45 -6.70 -26.76
CA HIS A 150 -14.72 -5.33 -27.23
C HIS A 150 -13.42 -4.60 -27.63
N PRO A 151 -12.73 -5.07 -28.67
CA PRO A 151 -11.45 -4.48 -29.09
C PRO A 151 -11.56 -3.04 -29.57
N ASP A 152 -12.75 -2.64 -30.06
CA ASP A 152 -13.02 -1.28 -30.58
C ASP A 152 -12.92 -0.20 -29.52
N PHE A 153 -13.28 -0.51 -28.26
CA PHE A 153 -13.17 0.41 -27.13
C PHE A 153 -11.77 0.46 -26.53
N PHE A 154 -10.94 -0.55 -26.76
CA PHE A 154 -9.62 -0.73 -26.16
C PHE A 154 -8.55 -0.93 -27.24
N ALA A 155 -8.50 -0.05 -28.22
CA ALA A 155 -7.67 -0.21 -29.42
C ALA A 155 -6.14 -0.16 -29.15
N VAL A 156 -5.69 0.53 -28.08
CA VAL A 156 -4.27 0.72 -27.76
C VAL A 156 -3.87 -0.13 -26.55
N GLY A 157 -2.74 -0.82 -26.62
CA GLY A 157 -2.24 -1.71 -25.56
C GLY A 157 -2.07 -1.02 -24.20
N LEU A 158 -1.67 0.27 -24.16
CA LEU A 158 -1.60 1.08 -22.95
C LEU A 158 -2.99 1.29 -22.33
N GLN A 159 -4.02 1.57 -23.13
CA GLN A 159 -5.39 1.70 -22.64
C GLN A 159 -5.93 0.42 -22.02
N LYS A 160 -5.57 -0.75 -22.56
CA LYS A 160 -5.92 -2.05 -21.97
C LYS A 160 -5.28 -2.26 -20.61
N ALA A 161 -4.02 -1.87 -20.41
CA ALA A 161 -3.33 -1.99 -19.14
C ALA A 161 -3.93 -1.07 -18.08
N ASP A 162 -4.20 0.19 -18.43
CA ASP A 162 -4.81 1.17 -17.53
C ASP A 162 -6.24 0.78 -17.16
N ALA A 163 -7.02 0.29 -18.13
CA ALA A 163 -8.38 -0.20 -17.89
C ALA A 163 -8.40 -1.39 -16.92
N ARG A 164 -7.48 -2.35 -17.09
CA ARG A 164 -7.32 -3.49 -16.16
C ARG A 164 -6.95 -3.03 -14.75
N PHE A 165 -6.05 -2.05 -14.65
CA PHE A 165 -5.63 -1.49 -13.36
C PHE A 165 -6.78 -0.80 -12.64
N ILE A 166 -7.54 0.06 -13.34
CA ILE A 166 -8.69 0.76 -12.78
C ILE A 166 -9.80 -0.22 -12.38
N ALA A 167 -10.09 -1.22 -13.23
CA ALA A 167 -11.05 -2.26 -12.90
C ALA A 167 -10.64 -3.06 -11.66
N LEU A 168 -9.36 -3.40 -11.53
CA LEU A 168 -8.85 -4.08 -10.34
C LEU A 168 -9.05 -3.24 -9.08
N CYS A 169 -8.75 -1.93 -9.14
CA CYS A 169 -9.00 -1.00 -8.03
C CYS A 169 -10.49 -0.95 -7.65
N PHE A 170 -11.37 -0.90 -8.65
CA PHE A 170 -12.81 -0.89 -8.45
C PHE A 170 -13.32 -2.19 -7.82
N ILE A 171 -12.92 -3.34 -8.37
CA ILE A 171 -13.27 -4.66 -7.85
C ILE A 171 -12.82 -4.80 -6.40
N LEU A 172 -11.56 -4.46 -6.08
CA LEU A 172 -11.02 -4.49 -4.73
C LEU A 172 -11.81 -3.56 -3.79
N GLY A 173 -12.11 -2.35 -4.21
CA GLY A 173 -12.88 -1.39 -3.42
C GLY A 173 -14.28 -1.88 -3.11
N VAL A 174 -15.00 -2.38 -4.13
CA VAL A 174 -16.38 -2.88 -4.00
C VAL A 174 -16.46 -4.20 -3.24
N THR A 175 -15.42 -5.02 -3.21
CA THR A 175 -15.43 -6.29 -2.46
C THR A 175 -14.96 -6.15 -1.02
N SER A 176 -14.14 -5.14 -0.69
CA SER A 176 -13.48 -5.02 0.61
C SER A 176 -14.25 -4.20 1.66
N TRP A 177 -15.34 -3.52 1.29
CA TRP A 177 -16.09 -2.61 2.19
C TRP A 177 -16.72 -3.31 3.39
N SER A 178 -17.01 -4.61 3.29
CA SER A 178 -17.77 -5.36 4.30
C SER A 178 -17.11 -5.35 5.70
N SER A 179 -15.78 -5.48 5.76
CA SER A 179 -15.03 -5.50 7.03
C SER A 179 -15.08 -4.16 7.75
N LEU A 180 -14.87 -3.06 7.01
CA LEU A 180 -14.93 -1.71 7.56
C LEU A 180 -16.36 -1.30 7.94
N CYS A 181 -17.35 -1.67 7.12
CA CYS A 181 -18.77 -1.44 7.40
C CYS A 181 -19.18 -2.07 8.73
N ARG A 182 -18.78 -3.32 8.99
CA ARG A 182 -19.06 -4.03 10.23
C ARG A 182 -18.42 -3.34 11.44
N LEU A 183 -17.20 -2.84 11.31
CA LEU A 183 -16.52 -2.10 12.37
C LEU A 183 -17.25 -0.79 12.68
N LEU A 184 -17.56 0.00 11.65
CA LEU A 184 -18.25 1.29 11.80
C LEU A 184 -19.67 1.12 12.37
N ARG A 185 -20.40 0.06 11.95
CA ARG A 185 -21.68 -0.29 12.54
C ARG A 185 -21.56 -0.55 14.06
N ALA A 186 -20.56 -1.33 14.48
CA ALA A 186 -20.34 -1.63 15.90
C ALA A 186 -20.02 -0.37 16.72
N GLU A 187 -19.18 0.52 16.21
CA GLU A 187 -18.86 1.79 16.88
C GLU A 187 -20.06 2.75 16.92
N THR A 188 -20.82 2.85 15.82
CA THR A 188 -22.04 3.68 15.78
C THR A 188 -23.09 3.18 16.76
N LEU A 189 -23.27 1.87 16.91
CA LEU A 189 -24.17 1.28 17.90
C LEU A 189 -23.75 1.62 19.33
N LYS A 190 -22.46 1.55 19.67
CA LYS A 190 -21.95 1.95 20.99
C LYS A 190 -22.26 3.40 21.28
N ILE A 191 -21.95 4.30 20.35
CA ILE A 191 -22.21 5.74 20.51
C ILE A 191 -23.71 6.00 20.70
N SER A 192 -24.56 5.33 19.93
CA SER A 192 -26.02 5.48 20.04
C SER A 192 -26.61 4.99 21.38
N GLN A 193 -25.88 4.17 22.13
CA GLN A 193 -26.27 3.68 23.46
C GLN A 193 -25.78 4.58 24.60
N LEU A 194 -24.81 5.47 24.35
CA LEU A 194 -24.28 6.39 25.35
C LEU A 194 -25.21 7.57 25.68
N GLY A 195 -26.36 7.69 25.03
CA GLY A 195 -27.44 8.59 25.44
C GLY A 195 -27.18 10.10 25.21
N TYR A 196 -26.35 10.43 24.19
CA TYR A 196 -26.23 11.81 23.73
C TYR A 196 -27.31 12.16 22.76
#